data_d780637ec944ba44acaae9175b27d8ac
#
_entry.id   d780637ec944ba44acaae9175b27d8ac
#
_cell.length_a   1.000
_cell.length_b   1.000
_cell.length_c   1.000
_cell.angle_alpha   90.00
_cell.angle_beta   90.00
_cell.angle_gamma   90.00
#
_symmetry.space_group_name_H-M   'P 1'
#
loop_
_entity.id
_entity.type
_entity.pdbx_description
1 polymer ?
#
loop_
_entity_poly.entity_id
_entity_poly.type
_entity_poly.pdbx_seq_one_letter_code
_entity_poly.pdbx_strand_id
1 'polypeptide(L)'
;MGVETVFLPSTYESGVPYGLFARLRDEAPVHWIPEPAVGPWGAGPGYFGIFRHQEVKHVLRTPEDFSSHRGATQIRDPATTADLEFVRAMMLNTDPPDHSRLRRIVAAAFSPRAVRLLERTIAGRAAALFAAGECDFVEVAADLPVWTLAHVMGVPDGDRRLLHDWASRVIGYQDADHAGLSTADAGRLSPMGRLALAARPELEPGVNPRSKAALADMFAYARALAATPTDETSVMSAMLKGGLTEAEFQNMFFLFAVAGNETLRNGIPGGLLTLLLHPAELVRLRADPTLLPSAIEEMLRFWPPVMNFRRTATRDLTLSGQEIKEGDKVVVYHAAANRDPAAFADPDRFDAGRTPNDHVSFGFGPHFCLGAHLARVQMRAVFTELLRWEVTLTGAPVRLTSNFQNGLKHLPVRLRPA
;
A
#
# COMPACT_ATOMS: atom_id res chain seq x y z
N MET A 1 -16.82 -19.70 -8.53
CA MET A 1 -15.43 -19.36 -8.83
C MET A 1 -14.52 -20.39 -8.22
N GLY A 2 -13.55 -20.91 -8.99
CA GLY A 2 -12.54 -21.84 -8.49
C GLY A 2 -11.52 -21.13 -7.59
N VAL A 3 -10.74 -21.88 -6.85
CA VAL A 3 -9.73 -21.34 -5.92
C VAL A 3 -8.63 -20.54 -6.64
N GLU A 4 -8.32 -20.90 -7.89
CA GLU A 4 -7.32 -20.23 -8.75
C GLU A 4 -7.68 -18.78 -9.02
N THR A 5 -8.95 -18.39 -8.98
CA THR A 5 -9.41 -17.03 -9.24
C THR A 5 -8.92 -16.04 -8.18
N VAL A 6 -8.56 -16.51 -6.98
CA VAL A 6 -7.95 -15.69 -5.93
C VAL A 6 -6.62 -15.05 -6.40
N PHE A 7 -5.88 -15.74 -7.27
CA PHE A 7 -4.61 -15.24 -7.79
C PHE A 7 -4.78 -14.29 -8.98
N LEU A 8 -5.86 -14.40 -9.76
CA LEU A 8 -6.03 -13.65 -11.00
C LEU A 8 -6.35 -12.17 -10.76
N PRO A 9 -5.57 -11.20 -11.27
CA PRO A 9 -5.86 -9.77 -11.12
C PRO A 9 -7.25 -9.37 -11.66
N SER A 10 -7.70 -9.95 -12.78
CA SER A 10 -9.00 -9.69 -13.38
C SER A 10 -10.20 -10.01 -12.47
N THR A 11 -10.03 -10.92 -11.50
CA THR A 11 -11.07 -11.22 -10.50
C THR A 11 -11.46 -9.98 -9.68
N TYR A 12 -10.52 -9.04 -9.51
CA TYR A 12 -10.69 -7.86 -8.64
C TYR A 12 -11.26 -6.65 -9.36
N GLU A 13 -11.43 -6.69 -10.67
CA GLU A 13 -12.05 -5.62 -11.46
C GLU A 13 -13.50 -5.35 -11.05
N SER A 14 -14.24 -6.40 -10.69
CA SER A 14 -15.62 -6.29 -10.19
C SER A 14 -15.71 -6.09 -8.68
N GLY A 15 -14.59 -6.16 -7.96
CA GLY A 15 -14.52 -6.04 -6.50
C GLY A 15 -13.67 -7.12 -5.86
N VAL A 16 -13.35 -6.93 -4.57
CA VAL A 16 -12.69 -7.98 -3.79
C VAL A 16 -13.64 -9.17 -3.63
N PRO A 17 -13.22 -10.41 -3.93
CA PRO A 17 -14.10 -11.58 -3.95
C PRO A 17 -14.42 -12.09 -2.53
N TYR A 18 -15.05 -11.26 -1.69
CA TYR A 18 -15.34 -11.56 -0.28
C TYR A 18 -16.15 -12.84 -0.10
N GLY A 19 -17.11 -13.13 -1.01
CA GLY A 19 -17.87 -14.38 -0.97
C GLY A 19 -16.99 -15.62 -1.17
N LEU A 20 -15.97 -15.54 -2.05
CA LEU A 20 -15.00 -16.61 -2.22
C LEU A 20 -14.10 -16.73 -0.97
N PHE A 21 -13.65 -15.61 -0.42
CA PHE A 21 -12.84 -15.62 0.81
C PHE A 21 -13.61 -16.19 2.00
N ALA A 22 -14.90 -15.88 2.15
CA ALA A 22 -15.76 -16.46 3.19
C ALA A 22 -15.84 -17.98 3.03
N ARG A 23 -16.15 -18.47 1.83
CA ARG A 23 -16.22 -19.91 1.55
C ARG A 23 -14.89 -20.61 1.87
N LEU A 24 -13.76 -20.09 1.39
CA LEU A 24 -12.44 -20.68 1.66
C LEU A 24 -12.13 -20.70 3.16
N ARG A 25 -12.44 -19.61 3.87
CA ARG A 25 -12.27 -19.53 5.32
C ARG A 25 -13.10 -20.57 6.08
N ASP A 26 -14.33 -20.82 5.62
CA ASP A 26 -15.24 -21.79 6.25
C ASP A 26 -14.82 -23.23 5.95
N GLU A 27 -14.37 -23.51 4.72
CA GLU A 27 -13.87 -24.85 4.32
C GLU A 27 -12.60 -25.23 5.09
N ALA A 28 -11.60 -24.37 5.12
CA ALA A 28 -10.36 -24.51 5.88
C ALA A 28 -9.64 -23.17 6.07
N PRO A 29 -8.83 -23.00 7.13
CA PRO A 29 -8.07 -21.75 7.34
C PRO A 29 -6.91 -21.57 6.37
N VAL A 30 -6.43 -22.64 5.75
CA VAL A 30 -5.26 -22.69 4.86
C VAL A 30 -5.61 -23.46 3.60
N HIS A 31 -5.42 -22.84 2.43
CA HIS A 31 -5.70 -23.47 1.13
C HIS A 31 -4.51 -23.38 0.19
N TRP A 32 -4.27 -24.45 -0.57
CA TRP A 32 -3.37 -24.41 -1.70
C TRP A 32 -4.00 -23.65 -2.87
N ILE A 33 -3.32 -22.60 -3.35
CA ILE A 33 -3.76 -21.74 -4.46
C ILE A 33 -2.80 -21.93 -5.63
N PRO A 34 -3.29 -22.35 -6.82
CA PRO A 34 -2.48 -22.36 -8.04
C PRO A 34 -2.01 -20.95 -8.42
N GLU A 35 -0.86 -20.86 -9.05
CA GLU A 35 -0.27 -19.64 -9.56
C GLU A 35 -0.18 -19.72 -11.10
N PRO A 36 -1.31 -19.56 -11.84
CA PRO A 36 -1.33 -19.68 -13.29
C PRO A 36 -0.54 -18.57 -13.98
N ALA A 37 -0.20 -18.80 -15.26
CA ALA A 37 0.35 -17.75 -16.11
C ALA A 37 -0.68 -16.61 -16.30
N VAL A 38 -0.20 -15.36 -16.30
CA VAL A 38 -1.01 -14.16 -16.51
C VAL A 38 -0.25 -13.17 -17.39
N GLY A 39 -0.76 -12.86 -18.56
CA GLY A 39 -0.08 -12.00 -19.53
C GLY A 39 1.34 -12.51 -19.85
N PRO A 40 2.37 -11.66 -19.75
CA PRO A 40 3.75 -12.07 -20.03
C PRO A 40 4.40 -12.91 -18.91
N TRP A 41 3.68 -13.14 -17.80
CA TRP A 41 4.21 -13.83 -16.63
C TRP A 41 3.88 -15.31 -16.67
N GLY A 42 4.87 -16.17 -16.62
CA GLY A 42 4.69 -17.63 -16.56
C GLY A 42 3.98 -18.11 -15.31
N ALA A 43 3.56 -19.39 -15.31
CA ALA A 43 3.02 -20.02 -14.12
C ALA A 43 4.08 -20.15 -13.02
N GLY A 44 3.67 -19.99 -11.76
CA GLY A 44 4.51 -20.24 -10.59
C GLY A 44 4.20 -21.60 -9.92
N PRO A 45 4.89 -21.91 -8.82
CA PRO A 45 4.71 -23.19 -8.11
C PRO A 45 3.39 -23.30 -7.36
N GLY A 46 2.65 -22.18 -7.18
CA GLY A 46 1.52 -22.09 -6.26
C GLY A 46 1.94 -21.65 -4.85
N TYR A 47 0.94 -21.53 -3.95
CA TYR A 47 1.17 -21.06 -2.58
C TYR A 47 0.04 -21.47 -1.64
N PHE A 48 0.31 -21.44 -0.33
CA PHE A 48 -0.71 -21.57 0.71
C PHE A 48 -1.32 -20.20 1.02
N GLY A 49 -2.62 -20.01 0.76
CA GLY A 49 -3.40 -18.83 1.11
C GLY A 49 -3.99 -18.95 2.52
N ILE A 50 -3.84 -17.90 3.33
CA ILE A 50 -4.30 -17.83 4.72
C ILE A 50 -5.43 -16.81 4.81
N PHE A 51 -6.63 -17.22 5.23
CA PHE A 51 -7.86 -16.42 5.16
C PHE A 51 -8.47 -16.05 6.52
N ARG A 52 -8.08 -16.72 7.63
CA ARG A 52 -8.59 -16.43 8.98
C ARG A 52 -7.70 -15.42 9.70
N HIS A 53 -8.33 -14.56 10.49
CA HIS A 53 -7.66 -13.46 11.19
C HIS A 53 -6.56 -13.95 12.14
N GLN A 54 -6.84 -15.00 12.92
CA GLN A 54 -5.88 -15.53 13.90
C GLN A 54 -4.64 -16.10 13.22
N GLU A 55 -4.80 -16.88 12.16
CA GLU A 55 -3.69 -17.47 11.40
C GLU A 55 -2.89 -16.40 10.66
N VAL A 56 -3.55 -15.37 10.08
CA VAL A 56 -2.87 -14.23 9.48
C VAL A 56 -1.99 -13.54 10.51
N LYS A 57 -2.49 -13.26 11.72
CA LYS A 57 -1.68 -12.66 12.79
C LYS A 57 -0.56 -13.59 13.27
N HIS A 58 -0.80 -14.89 13.32
CA HIS A 58 0.24 -15.86 13.66
C HIS A 58 1.38 -15.82 12.65
N VAL A 59 1.10 -15.97 11.36
CA VAL A 59 2.13 -15.90 10.29
C VAL A 59 2.90 -14.59 10.30
N LEU A 60 2.22 -13.47 10.54
CA LEU A 60 2.88 -12.15 10.53
C LEU A 60 3.77 -11.88 11.73
N ARG A 61 3.56 -12.54 12.88
CA ARG A 61 4.35 -12.28 14.10
C ARG A 61 5.46 -13.29 14.35
N THR A 62 5.57 -14.35 13.54
CA THR A 62 6.56 -15.43 13.70
C THR A 62 7.55 -15.48 12.53
N PRO A 63 8.43 -14.47 12.37
CA PRO A 63 9.38 -14.41 11.25
C PRO A 63 10.39 -15.56 11.28
N GLU A 64 10.60 -16.19 12.43
CA GLU A 64 11.42 -17.40 12.59
C GLU A 64 10.86 -18.59 11.81
N ASP A 65 9.54 -18.66 11.64
CA ASP A 65 8.86 -19.71 10.87
C ASP A 65 8.47 -19.23 9.47
N PHE A 66 8.16 -17.93 9.32
CA PHE A 66 7.61 -17.34 8.09
C PHE A 66 8.41 -16.10 7.66
N SER A 67 9.48 -16.34 6.91
CA SER A 67 10.46 -15.35 6.49
C SER A 67 9.90 -14.37 5.44
N SER A 68 10.17 -13.09 5.62
CA SER A 68 10.04 -12.06 4.57
C SER A 68 11.22 -12.07 3.62
N HIS A 69 12.41 -12.53 4.08
CA HIS A 69 13.66 -12.44 3.34
C HIS A 69 13.81 -13.54 2.29
N ARG A 70 13.43 -14.79 2.61
CA ARG A 70 13.71 -15.94 1.73
C ARG A 70 13.18 -15.78 0.30
N GLY A 71 11.94 -15.29 0.12
CA GLY A 71 11.32 -15.13 -1.19
C GLY A 71 10.76 -13.73 -1.47
N ALA A 72 11.14 -12.74 -0.66
CA ALA A 72 10.52 -11.43 -0.62
C ALA A 72 9.02 -11.49 -0.26
N THR A 73 8.27 -10.38 -0.42
CA THR A 73 6.92 -10.25 0.13
C THR A 73 5.81 -10.21 -0.92
N GLN A 74 6.16 -10.35 -2.20
CA GLN A 74 5.19 -10.45 -3.30
C GLN A 74 4.89 -11.92 -3.62
N ILE A 75 3.66 -12.22 -4.11
CA ILE A 75 3.26 -13.58 -4.44
C ILE A 75 4.18 -14.17 -5.51
N ARG A 76 4.40 -13.44 -6.62
CA ARG A 76 5.32 -13.89 -7.68
C ARG A 76 6.76 -13.78 -7.23
N ASP A 77 7.53 -14.80 -7.58
CA ASP A 77 8.97 -14.76 -7.40
C ASP A 77 9.60 -13.69 -8.30
N PRO A 78 10.70 -13.04 -7.86
CA PRO A 78 11.55 -12.27 -8.75
C PRO A 78 12.02 -13.13 -9.94
N ALA A 79 12.16 -12.50 -11.12
CA ALA A 79 12.46 -13.22 -12.36
C ALA A 79 13.85 -13.89 -12.35
N THR A 80 14.80 -13.31 -11.62
CA THR A 80 16.16 -13.80 -11.51
C THR A 80 16.66 -13.84 -10.06
N THR A 81 17.69 -14.63 -9.79
CA THR A 81 18.37 -14.61 -8.48
C THR A 81 18.94 -13.22 -8.17
N ALA A 82 19.45 -12.51 -9.18
CA ALA A 82 19.97 -11.16 -9.00
C ALA A 82 18.90 -10.16 -8.58
N ASP A 83 17.68 -10.27 -9.14
CA ASP A 83 16.53 -9.46 -8.72
C ASP A 83 16.10 -9.80 -7.30
N LEU A 84 16.14 -11.08 -6.92
CA LEU A 84 15.81 -11.50 -5.55
C LEU A 84 16.84 -10.92 -4.56
N GLU A 85 18.13 -11.05 -4.83
CA GLU A 85 19.19 -10.48 -3.98
C GLU A 85 19.08 -8.95 -3.87
N PHE A 86 18.69 -8.28 -4.96
CA PHE A 86 18.48 -6.86 -4.95
C PHE A 86 17.32 -6.46 -4.04
N VAL A 87 16.14 -7.09 -4.18
CA VAL A 87 14.96 -6.70 -3.38
C VAL A 87 15.08 -7.13 -1.91
N ARG A 88 15.92 -8.11 -1.58
CA ARG A 88 16.21 -8.52 -0.20
C ARG A 88 16.85 -7.43 0.64
N ALA A 89 17.54 -6.46 0.02
CA ALA A 89 18.08 -5.30 0.73
C ALA A 89 17.03 -4.29 1.23
N MET A 90 15.77 -4.44 0.79
CA MET A 90 14.66 -3.62 1.24
C MET A 90 14.21 -4.03 2.65
N MET A 91 13.99 -3.08 3.56
CA MET A 91 13.52 -3.35 4.94
C MET A 91 12.26 -4.23 4.98
N LEU A 92 11.33 -4.06 4.04
CA LEU A 92 10.11 -4.89 3.94
C LEU A 92 10.43 -6.37 3.68
N ASN A 93 11.55 -6.65 3.03
CA ASN A 93 12.00 -7.97 2.61
C ASN A 93 13.18 -8.48 3.47
N THR A 94 13.31 -8.02 4.71
CA THR A 94 14.29 -8.50 5.68
C THR A 94 13.61 -9.08 6.90
N ASP A 95 14.28 -9.98 7.60
CA ASP A 95 13.84 -10.53 8.87
C ASP A 95 14.67 -9.93 10.04
N PRO A 96 14.19 -9.97 11.30
CA PRO A 96 15.04 -9.68 12.45
C PRO A 96 16.29 -10.59 12.48
N PRO A 97 17.49 -10.07 12.83
CA PRO A 97 17.74 -8.74 13.41
C PRO A 97 17.91 -7.60 12.39
N ASP A 98 18.16 -7.88 11.11
CA ASP A 98 18.46 -6.87 10.08
C ASP A 98 17.26 -5.94 9.85
N HIS A 99 16.03 -6.48 9.77
CA HIS A 99 14.82 -5.68 9.76
C HIS A 99 14.80 -4.67 10.91
N SER A 100 15.09 -5.12 12.14
CA SER A 100 15.05 -4.26 13.33
C SER A 100 16.12 -3.17 13.28
N ARG A 101 17.30 -3.45 12.69
CA ARG A 101 18.36 -2.47 12.46
C ARG A 101 17.92 -1.39 11.49
N LEU A 102 17.42 -1.78 10.30
CA LEU A 102 16.95 -0.85 9.27
C LEU A 102 15.77 0.01 9.77
N ARG A 103 14.80 -0.64 10.43
CA ARG A 103 13.63 0.06 10.98
C ARG A 103 14.01 1.11 12.00
N ARG A 104 14.98 0.84 12.88
CA ARG A 104 15.44 1.77 13.92
C ARG A 104 16.00 3.06 13.32
N ILE A 105 16.70 2.98 12.18
CA ILE A 105 17.29 4.14 11.50
C ILE A 105 16.21 5.18 11.16
N VAL A 106 15.06 4.73 10.67
CA VAL A 106 14.03 5.61 10.12
C VAL A 106 12.84 5.84 11.08
N ALA A 107 12.73 5.07 12.15
CA ALA A 107 11.54 5.09 13.03
C ALA A 107 11.27 6.46 13.67
N ALA A 108 12.30 7.25 13.97
CA ALA A 108 12.15 8.56 14.60
C ALA A 108 11.37 9.54 13.72
N ALA A 109 11.55 9.50 12.38
CA ALA A 109 10.85 10.35 11.43
C ALA A 109 9.34 10.06 11.33
N PHE A 110 8.90 8.86 11.72
CA PHE A 110 7.50 8.44 11.73
C PHE A 110 6.90 8.37 13.15
N SER A 111 7.65 8.84 14.15
CA SER A 111 7.16 8.87 15.53
C SER A 111 5.93 9.77 15.69
N PRO A 112 5.04 9.52 16.67
CA PRO A 112 3.90 10.41 16.93
C PRO A 112 4.30 11.87 17.14
N ARG A 113 5.50 12.12 17.69
CA ARG A 113 6.04 13.47 17.89
C ARG A 113 6.37 14.13 16.54
N ALA A 114 7.07 13.44 15.64
CA ALA A 114 7.42 13.96 14.31
C ALA A 114 6.16 14.22 13.47
N VAL A 115 5.21 13.26 13.48
CA VAL A 115 3.96 13.37 12.72
C VAL A 115 3.09 14.53 13.23
N ARG A 116 3.03 14.79 14.55
CA ARG A 116 2.30 15.96 15.09
C ARG A 116 2.81 17.30 14.56
N LEU A 117 4.09 17.42 14.26
CA LEU A 117 4.63 18.65 13.65
C LEU A 117 4.06 18.91 12.25
N LEU A 118 3.65 17.86 11.55
CA LEU A 118 3.07 17.93 10.21
C LEU A 118 1.55 18.12 10.21
N GLU A 119 0.86 17.85 11.32
CA GLU A 119 -0.62 17.82 11.37
C GLU A 119 -1.25 19.12 10.85
N ARG A 120 -0.74 20.28 11.28
CA ARG A 120 -1.28 21.58 10.84
C ARG A 120 -1.10 21.79 9.34
N THR A 121 0.06 21.45 8.80
CA THR A 121 0.36 21.61 7.39
C THR A 121 -0.45 20.62 6.54
N ILE A 122 -0.57 19.39 6.98
CA ILE A 122 -1.43 18.36 6.36
C ILE A 122 -2.90 18.83 6.34
N ALA A 123 -3.40 19.37 7.46
CA ALA A 123 -4.77 19.87 7.55
C ALA A 123 -5.02 21.05 6.60
N GLY A 124 -4.09 22.02 6.55
CA GLY A 124 -4.19 23.15 5.61
C GLY A 124 -4.15 22.71 4.14
N ARG A 125 -3.33 21.70 3.83
CA ARG A 125 -3.27 21.12 2.49
C ARG A 125 -4.56 20.37 2.14
N ALA A 126 -5.10 19.58 3.07
CA ALA A 126 -6.36 18.88 2.88
C ALA A 126 -7.53 19.84 2.61
N ALA A 127 -7.59 20.96 3.33
CA ALA A 127 -8.62 21.97 3.10
C ALA A 127 -8.54 22.61 1.70
N ALA A 128 -7.36 22.68 1.10
CA ALA A 128 -7.15 23.23 -0.24
C ALA A 128 -7.43 22.25 -1.39
N LEU A 129 -7.74 20.97 -1.09
CA LEU A 129 -8.01 19.96 -2.12
C LEU A 129 -9.40 20.12 -2.76
N PHE A 130 -10.37 20.66 -2.02
CA PHE A 130 -11.77 20.60 -2.41
C PHE A 130 -12.22 21.88 -3.10
N ALA A 131 -12.88 21.71 -4.24
CA ALA A 131 -13.56 22.77 -4.98
C ALA A 131 -14.94 22.29 -5.42
N ALA A 132 -15.92 23.21 -5.49
CA ALA A 132 -17.25 22.88 -5.97
C ALA A 132 -17.20 22.50 -7.46
N GLY A 133 -17.96 21.46 -7.83
CA GLY A 133 -18.06 20.99 -9.21
C GLY A 133 -17.90 19.49 -9.34
N GLU A 134 -17.77 19.04 -10.57
CA GLU A 134 -17.48 17.65 -10.91
C GLU A 134 -15.97 17.41 -10.99
N CYS A 135 -15.52 16.29 -10.46
CA CYS A 135 -14.11 15.89 -10.50
C CYS A 135 -13.97 14.37 -10.43
N ASP A 136 -12.80 13.88 -10.79
CA ASP A 136 -12.36 12.54 -10.40
C ASP A 136 -11.71 12.62 -9.00
N PHE A 137 -12.38 12.03 -8.01
CA PHE A 137 -11.91 12.10 -6.63
C PHE A 137 -10.59 11.34 -6.42
N VAL A 138 -10.25 10.37 -7.25
CA VAL A 138 -8.95 9.67 -7.18
C VAL A 138 -7.81 10.66 -7.42
N GLU A 139 -7.94 11.54 -8.41
CA GLU A 139 -6.94 12.57 -8.72
C GLU A 139 -6.85 13.63 -7.61
N VAL A 140 -8.00 14.06 -7.09
CA VAL A 140 -8.05 15.01 -5.95
C VAL A 140 -7.37 14.42 -4.72
N ALA A 141 -7.69 13.18 -4.38
CA ALA A 141 -7.16 12.50 -3.20
C ALA A 141 -5.66 12.17 -3.31
N ALA A 142 -5.12 12.00 -4.53
CA ALA A 142 -3.73 11.63 -4.76
C ALA A 142 -2.72 12.73 -4.36
N ASP A 143 -3.11 14.02 -4.40
CA ASP A 143 -2.18 15.12 -4.15
C ASP A 143 -1.60 15.11 -2.73
N LEU A 144 -2.43 14.88 -1.71
CA LEU A 144 -1.99 14.93 -0.31
C LEU A 144 -0.97 13.85 0.06
N PRO A 145 -1.17 12.56 -0.26
CA PRO A 145 -0.18 11.51 0.01
C PRO A 145 1.16 11.77 -0.68
N VAL A 146 1.14 12.15 -1.95
CA VAL A 146 2.36 12.46 -2.72
C VAL A 146 3.10 13.65 -2.13
N TRP A 147 2.38 14.73 -1.79
CA TRP A 147 2.97 15.91 -1.17
C TRP A 147 3.55 15.59 0.21
N THR A 148 2.80 14.85 1.05
CA THR A 148 3.27 14.48 2.38
C THR A 148 4.52 13.62 2.31
N LEU A 149 4.55 12.65 1.39
CA LEU A 149 5.70 11.79 1.17
C LEU A 149 6.92 12.60 0.71
N ALA A 150 6.76 13.47 -0.29
CA ALA A 150 7.80 14.35 -0.78
C ALA A 150 8.41 15.19 0.35
N HIS A 151 7.56 15.78 1.19
CA HIS A 151 7.98 16.57 2.35
C HIS A 151 8.78 15.73 3.37
N VAL A 152 8.28 14.56 3.76
CA VAL A 152 8.94 13.65 4.73
C VAL A 152 10.27 13.14 4.18
N MET A 153 10.37 12.91 2.87
CA MET A 153 11.59 12.47 2.21
C MET A 153 12.57 13.59 1.89
N GLY A 154 12.17 14.86 1.97
CA GLY A 154 12.99 16.00 1.52
C GLY A 154 13.08 16.13 0.00
N VAL A 155 12.08 15.64 -0.73
CA VAL A 155 11.97 15.75 -2.18
C VAL A 155 11.42 17.14 -2.54
N PRO A 156 12.06 17.91 -3.45
CA PRO A 156 11.55 19.19 -3.92
C PRO A 156 10.13 19.09 -4.51
N ASP A 157 9.31 20.14 -4.28
CA ASP A 157 7.89 20.13 -4.71
C ASP A 157 7.73 19.95 -6.23
N GLY A 158 8.65 20.47 -7.03
CA GLY A 158 8.66 20.27 -8.49
C GLY A 158 8.85 18.83 -8.92
N ASP A 159 9.48 17.99 -8.09
CA ASP A 159 9.81 16.61 -8.41
C ASP A 159 8.79 15.59 -7.86
N ARG A 160 7.82 16.02 -7.05
CA ARG A 160 6.87 15.14 -6.38
C ARG A 160 6.10 14.20 -7.33
N ARG A 161 5.86 14.63 -8.58
CA ARG A 161 5.21 13.81 -9.60
C ARG A 161 6.03 12.58 -9.99
N LEU A 162 7.37 12.63 -9.86
CA LEU A 162 8.22 11.47 -10.09
C LEU A 162 7.95 10.35 -9.07
N LEU A 163 7.65 10.71 -7.80
CA LEU A 163 7.27 9.72 -6.78
C LEU A 163 5.99 8.98 -7.19
N HIS A 164 5.02 9.70 -7.72
CA HIS A 164 3.78 9.12 -8.22
C HIS A 164 4.04 8.21 -9.44
N ASP A 165 4.82 8.67 -10.40
CA ASP A 165 5.18 7.91 -11.60
C ASP A 165 5.89 6.59 -11.25
N TRP A 166 6.89 6.64 -10.37
CA TRP A 166 7.58 5.42 -9.91
C TRP A 166 6.66 4.45 -9.18
N ALA A 167 5.79 4.96 -8.30
CA ALA A 167 4.84 4.14 -7.58
C ALA A 167 3.84 3.44 -8.52
N SER A 168 3.28 4.18 -9.49
CA SER A 168 2.34 3.63 -10.48
C SER A 168 2.99 2.56 -11.36
N ARG A 169 4.24 2.77 -11.83
CA ARG A 169 4.98 1.75 -12.59
C ARG A 169 5.20 0.46 -11.80
N VAL A 170 5.54 0.59 -10.52
CA VAL A 170 5.89 -0.56 -9.67
C VAL A 170 4.66 -1.31 -9.19
N ILE A 171 3.60 -0.61 -8.81
CA ILE A 171 2.40 -1.18 -8.20
C ILE A 171 1.36 -1.52 -9.26
N GLY A 172 1.19 -0.64 -10.25
CA GLY A 172 0.19 -0.78 -11.31
C GLY A 172 0.56 -1.73 -12.43
N TYR A 173 1.65 -2.48 -12.33
CA TYR A 173 2.14 -3.35 -13.41
C TYR A 173 1.13 -4.42 -13.87
N GLN A 174 0.10 -4.70 -13.09
CA GLN A 174 -0.98 -5.62 -13.44
C GLN A 174 -2.11 -4.94 -14.25
N ASP A 175 -2.11 -3.60 -14.30
CA ASP A 175 -3.11 -2.78 -14.98
C ASP A 175 -2.40 -1.86 -15.98
N ALA A 176 -2.51 -2.16 -17.27
CA ALA A 176 -1.78 -1.44 -18.32
C ALA A 176 -2.13 0.06 -18.38
N ASP A 177 -3.38 0.42 -18.09
CA ASP A 177 -3.82 1.83 -18.09
C ASP A 177 -3.21 2.60 -16.92
N HIS A 178 -2.97 1.92 -15.78
CA HIS A 178 -2.41 2.53 -14.57
C HIS A 178 -0.87 2.58 -14.60
N ALA A 179 -0.23 1.62 -15.26
CA ALA A 179 1.22 1.57 -15.43
C ALA A 179 1.75 2.60 -16.45
N GLY A 180 0.86 3.34 -17.09
CA GLY A 180 1.19 4.36 -18.08
C GLY A 180 2.09 5.47 -17.51
N LEU A 181 3.03 5.95 -18.32
CA LEU A 181 3.96 7.02 -17.94
C LEU A 181 3.22 8.35 -17.79
N SER A 182 3.20 8.91 -16.59
CA SER A 182 2.87 10.30 -16.39
C SER A 182 3.92 11.16 -17.13
N THR A 183 3.48 12.05 -18.02
CA THR A 183 4.35 13.07 -18.62
C THR A 183 4.67 14.11 -17.55
N ALA A 184 5.76 13.91 -16.79
CA ALA A 184 6.27 14.91 -15.89
C ALA A 184 6.61 16.16 -16.73
N ASP A 185 6.05 17.32 -16.37
CA ASP A 185 6.41 18.60 -17.00
C ASP A 185 7.90 18.90 -16.72
N ALA A 186 8.74 18.57 -17.69
CA ALA A 186 10.20 18.70 -17.57
C ALA A 186 10.63 20.15 -17.20
N GLY A 187 9.80 21.15 -17.52
CA GLY A 187 10.06 22.55 -17.19
C GLY A 187 10.01 22.87 -15.71
N ARG A 188 9.30 22.06 -14.90
CA ARG A 188 9.16 22.25 -13.45
C ARG A 188 10.10 21.42 -12.62
N LEU A 189 10.80 20.46 -13.22
CA LEU A 189 11.70 19.55 -12.50
C LEU A 189 12.95 20.29 -12.00
N SER A 190 13.41 19.90 -10.81
CA SER A 190 14.72 20.27 -10.28
C SER A 190 15.85 19.73 -11.16
N PRO A 191 17.12 20.14 -10.96
CA PRO A 191 18.25 19.51 -11.62
C PRO A 191 18.29 17.98 -11.39
N MET A 192 17.93 17.51 -10.19
CA MET A 192 17.86 16.07 -9.85
C MET A 192 16.74 15.37 -10.61
N GLY A 193 15.57 16.01 -10.70
CA GLY A 193 14.44 15.47 -11.47
C GLY A 193 14.76 15.35 -12.96
N ARG A 194 15.46 16.31 -13.55
CA ARG A 194 15.94 16.25 -14.94
C ARG A 194 16.96 15.12 -15.14
N LEU A 195 17.87 14.94 -14.18
CA LEU A 195 18.83 13.82 -14.20
C LEU A 195 18.10 12.47 -14.17
N ALA A 196 17.10 12.32 -13.30
CA ALA A 196 16.28 11.12 -13.26
C ALA A 196 15.57 10.86 -14.59
N LEU A 197 14.93 11.89 -15.15
CA LEU A 197 14.23 11.75 -16.42
C LEU A 197 15.18 11.34 -17.57
N ALA A 198 16.41 11.88 -17.61
CA ALA A 198 17.42 11.51 -18.58
C ALA A 198 17.94 10.06 -18.39
N ALA A 199 17.87 9.53 -17.16
CA ALA A 199 18.26 8.15 -16.83
C ALA A 199 17.08 7.15 -16.95
N ARG A 200 15.90 7.59 -17.41
CA ARG A 200 14.72 6.75 -17.53
C ARG A 200 14.96 5.65 -18.57
N PRO A 201 14.83 4.37 -18.21
CA PRO A 201 15.01 3.29 -19.15
C PRO A 201 13.81 3.16 -20.10
N GLU A 202 14.08 2.84 -21.36
CA GLU A 202 13.09 2.27 -22.26
C GLU A 202 12.91 0.79 -21.88
N LEU A 203 11.69 0.42 -21.49
CA LEU A 203 11.40 -0.94 -21.07
C LEU A 203 10.77 -1.72 -22.22
N GLU A 204 11.39 -2.83 -22.58
CA GLU A 204 10.81 -3.79 -23.50
C GLU A 204 9.56 -4.45 -22.87
N PRO A 205 8.56 -4.86 -23.68
CA PRO A 205 7.41 -5.60 -23.17
C PRO A 205 7.82 -6.84 -22.38
N GLY A 206 7.26 -7.01 -21.17
CA GLY A 206 7.55 -8.15 -20.31
C GLY A 206 8.75 -7.98 -19.36
N VAL A 207 9.48 -6.85 -19.43
CA VAL A 207 10.50 -6.53 -18.42
C VAL A 207 9.82 -6.29 -17.07
N ASN A 208 10.36 -6.91 -16.01
CA ASN A 208 9.86 -6.69 -14.66
C ASN A 208 10.06 -5.22 -14.24
N PRO A 209 8.99 -4.43 -14.01
CA PRO A 209 9.10 -3.03 -13.67
C PRO A 209 9.72 -2.79 -12.29
N ARG A 210 9.96 -3.85 -11.53
CA ARG A 210 10.62 -3.83 -10.20
C ARG A 210 12.07 -4.25 -10.25
N SER A 211 12.62 -4.56 -11.43
CA SER A 211 14.03 -4.88 -11.58
C SER A 211 14.91 -3.65 -11.34
N LYS A 212 16.15 -3.86 -10.94
CA LYS A 212 17.10 -2.76 -10.73
C LYS A 212 17.27 -1.91 -11.99
N ALA A 213 17.28 -2.55 -13.17
CA ALA A 213 17.39 -1.86 -14.46
C ALA A 213 16.16 -0.98 -14.74
N ALA A 214 14.95 -1.49 -14.47
CA ALA A 214 13.70 -0.75 -14.68
C ALA A 214 13.55 0.47 -13.76
N LEU A 215 14.29 0.52 -12.65
CA LEU A 215 14.26 1.59 -11.66
C LEU A 215 15.50 2.48 -11.70
N ALA A 216 16.29 2.44 -12.79
CA ALA A 216 17.54 3.19 -12.92
C ALA A 216 17.36 4.70 -12.73
N ASP A 217 16.27 5.27 -13.24
CA ASP A 217 15.90 6.68 -13.09
C ASP A 217 15.65 7.05 -11.62
N MET A 218 14.91 6.22 -10.88
CA MET A 218 14.63 6.42 -9.46
C MET A 218 15.92 6.37 -8.63
N PHE A 219 16.85 5.44 -8.93
CA PHE A 219 18.11 5.36 -8.22
C PHE A 219 19.09 6.47 -8.59
N ALA A 220 19.05 6.96 -9.83
CA ALA A 220 19.79 8.16 -10.21
C ALA A 220 19.32 9.37 -9.39
N TYR A 221 18.00 9.53 -9.24
CA TYR A 221 17.41 10.56 -8.38
C TYR A 221 17.81 10.40 -6.92
N ALA A 222 17.68 9.18 -6.36
CA ALA A 222 18.03 8.90 -4.97
C ALA A 222 19.48 9.28 -4.64
N ARG A 223 20.43 8.95 -5.54
CA ARG A 223 21.85 9.34 -5.39
C ARG A 223 22.05 10.85 -5.43
N ALA A 224 21.37 11.54 -6.36
CA ALA A 224 21.47 12.99 -6.47
C ALA A 224 20.88 13.69 -5.24
N LEU A 225 19.75 13.20 -4.73
CA LEU A 225 19.14 13.71 -3.51
C LEU A 225 20.04 13.47 -2.29
N ALA A 226 20.71 12.31 -2.21
CA ALA A 226 21.65 12.01 -1.14
C ALA A 226 22.86 12.96 -1.10
N ALA A 227 23.27 13.50 -2.26
CA ALA A 227 24.36 14.48 -2.37
C ALA A 227 23.94 15.92 -2.06
N THR A 228 22.63 16.17 -1.85
CA THR A 228 22.08 17.51 -1.58
C THR A 228 21.84 17.67 -0.07
N PRO A 229 22.15 18.82 0.53
CA PRO A 229 21.80 19.11 1.92
C PRO A 229 20.30 18.96 2.14
N THR A 230 19.90 18.10 3.08
CA THR A 230 18.51 17.84 3.44
C THR A 230 18.20 18.34 4.84
N ASP A 231 16.91 18.60 5.12
CA ASP A 231 16.46 18.89 6.48
C ASP A 231 16.86 17.74 7.41
N GLU A 232 17.44 18.07 8.57
CA GLU A 232 17.90 17.09 9.56
C GLU A 232 16.78 16.18 10.08
N THR A 233 15.53 16.59 9.98
CA THR A 233 14.34 15.86 10.41
C THR A 233 13.79 14.93 9.32
N SER A 234 14.30 15.00 8.09
CA SER A 234 13.85 14.18 6.97
C SER A 234 14.25 12.71 7.12
N VAL A 235 13.46 11.83 6.53
CA VAL A 235 13.81 10.39 6.41
C VAL A 235 15.13 10.23 5.65
N MET A 236 15.38 11.06 4.64
CA MET A 236 16.63 11.06 3.88
C MET A 236 17.83 11.32 4.78
N SER A 237 17.77 12.35 5.64
CA SER A 237 18.84 12.64 6.60
C SER A 237 19.09 11.46 7.55
N ALA A 238 18.02 10.83 8.04
CA ALA A 238 18.15 9.64 8.90
C ALA A 238 18.84 8.47 8.17
N MET A 239 18.48 8.23 6.92
CA MET A 239 19.08 7.19 6.09
C MET A 239 20.58 7.44 5.83
N LEU A 240 20.96 8.68 5.50
CA LEU A 240 22.36 9.06 5.24
C LEU A 240 23.24 8.94 6.49
N LYS A 241 22.71 9.29 7.67
CA LYS A 241 23.42 9.17 8.95
C LYS A 241 23.41 7.75 9.49
N GLY A 242 22.54 6.88 8.99
CA GLY A 242 22.29 5.53 9.53
C GLY A 242 23.29 4.45 9.12
N GLY A 243 24.31 4.77 8.33
CA GLY A 243 25.35 3.81 7.91
C GLY A 243 24.83 2.71 6.98
N LEU A 244 23.85 3.02 6.14
CA LEU A 244 23.33 2.09 5.13
C LEU A 244 24.35 1.82 4.02
N THR A 245 24.37 0.59 3.52
CA THR A 245 25.04 0.30 2.25
C THR A 245 24.31 0.98 1.10
N GLU A 246 24.94 1.12 -0.07
CA GLU A 246 24.29 1.70 -1.24
C GLU A 246 23.02 0.93 -1.64
N ALA A 247 23.07 -0.40 -1.60
CA ALA A 247 21.92 -1.25 -1.91
C ALA A 247 20.78 -1.05 -0.92
N GLU A 248 21.07 -0.99 0.38
CA GLU A 248 20.05 -0.70 1.41
C GLU A 248 19.45 0.69 1.22
N PHE A 249 20.27 1.70 0.97
CA PHE A 249 19.82 3.06 0.73
C PHE A 249 18.88 3.14 -0.48
N GLN A 250 19.27 2.57 -1.63
CA GLN A 250 18.47 2.53 -2.84
C GLN A 250 17.12 1.82 -2.61
N ASN A 251 17.14 0.66 -1.93
CA ASN A 251 15.94 -0.10 -1.63
C ASN A 251 15.05 0.56 -0.57
N MET A 252 15.63 1.28 0.39
CA MET A 252 14.86 2.07 1.35
C MET A 252 14.19 3.28 0.67
N PHE A 253 14.90 3.97 -0.25
CA PHE A 253 14.31 5.02 -1.06
C PHE A 253 13.15 4.49 -1.91
N PHE A 254 13.36 3.37 -2.58
CA PHE A 254 12.33 2.65 -3.33
C PHE A 254 11.11 2.33 -2.45
N LEU A 255 11.34 1.74 -1.28
CA LEU A 255 10.27 1.40 -0.35
C LEU A 255 9.42 2.61 0.01
N PHE A 256 10.02 3.74 0.37
CA PHE A 256 9.28 4.94 0.75
C PHE A 256 8.55 5.57 -0.44
N ALA A 257 9.20 5.68 -1.60
CA ALA A 257 8.60 6.24 -2.81
C ALA A 257 7.32 5.52 -3.22
N VAL A 258 7.25 4.20 -2.98
CA VAL A 258 6.10 3.37 -3.37
C VAL A 258 5.08 3.22 -2.23
N ALA A 259 5.52 2.85 -1.02
CA ALA A 259 4.61 2.50 0.06
C ALA A 259 3.83 3.69 0.62
N GLY A 260 4.42 4.88 0.62
CA GLY A 260 3.81 6.09 1.20
C GLY A 260 2.81 6.80 0.29
N ASN A 261 2.73 6.43 -0.98
CA ASN A 261 1.87 7.08 -1.98
C ASN A 261 0.63 6.24 -2.31
N GLU A 262 0.82 5.10 -2.98
CA GLU A 262 -0.28 4.31 -3.56
C GLU A 262 -1.27 3.78 -2.51
N THR A 263 -0.81 3.47 -1.31
CA THR A 263 -1.70 2.92 -0.27
C THR A 263 -2.79 3.91 0.14
N LEU A 264 -2.45 5.19 0.34
CA LEU A 264 -3.44 6.22 0.69
C LEU A 264 -4.18 6.76 -0.54
N ARG A 265 -3.54 6.79 -1.72
CA ARG A 265 -4.22 7.06 -2.98
C ARG A 265 -5.38 6.07 -3.22
N ASN A 266 -5.25 4.83 -2.73
CA ASN A 266 -6.30 3.81 -2.79
C ASN A 266 -7.22 3.86 -1.55
N GLY A 267 -6.67 4.14 -0.37
CA GLY A 267 -7.41 4.12 0.90
C GLY A 267 -8.40 5.27 1.06
N ILE A 268 -8.03 6.49 0.63
CA ILE A 268 -8.90 7.66 0.75
C ILE A 268 -10.11 7.57 -0.18
N PRO A 269 -9.98 7.32 -1.49
CA PRO A 269 -11.14 7.13 -2.36
C PRO A 269 -11.98 5.91 -2.00
N GLY A 270 -11.34 4.82 -1.56
CA GLY A 270 -12.05 3.63 -1.08
C GLY A 270 -12.87 3.90 0.18
N GLY A 271 -12.34 4.69 1.10
CA GLY A 271 -13.07 5.16 2.29
C GLY A 271 -14.27 6.04 1.91
N LEU A 272 -14.10 6.99 0.97
CA LEU A 272 -15.21 7.81 0.47
C LEU A 272 -16.27 6.95 -0.21
N LEU A 273 -15.88 6.07 -1.13
CA LEU A 273 -16.83 5.18 -1.80
C LEU A 273 -17.61 4.34 -0.78
N THR A 274 -16.91 3.84 0.24
CA THR A 274 -17.56 3.07 1.32
C THR A 274 -18.63 3.91 2.03
N LEU A 275 -18.33 5.16 2.38
CA LEU A 275 -19.32 6.06 3.00
C LEU A 275 -20.52 6.36 2.08
N LEU A 276 -20.27 6.59 0.79
CA LEU A 276 -21.33 6.85 -0.20
C LEU A 276 -22.26 5.63 -0.39
N LEU A 277 -21.71 4.43 -0.25
CA LEU A 277 -22.49 3.18 -0.30
C LEU A 277 -23.20 2.87 1.04
N HIS A 278 -22.85 3.58 2.13
CA HIS A 278 -23.48 3.45 3.46
C HIS A 278 -23.99 4.80 3.95
N PRO A 279 -25.00 5.40 3.30
CA PRO A 279 -25.43 6.78 3.56
C PRO A 279 -25.89 7.03 4.99
N ALA A 280 -26.46 6.03 5.68
CA ALA A 280 -26.84 6.15 7.08
C ALA A 280 -25.64 6.40 7.99
N GLU A 281 -24.51 5.75 7.73
CA GLU A 281 -23.26 5.94 8.48
C GLU A 281 -22.60 7.29 8.16
N LEU A 282 -22.71 7.77 6.91
CA LEU A 282 -22.25 9.11 6.53
C LEU A 282 -23.06 10.20 7.27
N VAL A 283 -24.41 10.05 7.35
CA VAL A 283 -25.28 10.95 8.11
C VAL A 283 -24.91 10.93 9.60
N ARG A 284 -24.73 9.74 10.17
CA ARG A 284 -24.29 9.56 11.57
C ARG A 284 -22.97 10.25 11.85
N LEU A 285 -21.99 10.08 10.96
CA LEU A 285 -20.66 10.68 11.11
C LEU A 285 -20.67 12.21 10.98
N ARG A 286 -21.57 12.77 10.16
CA ARG A 286 -21.79 14.22 10.08
C ARG A 286 -22.45 14.78 11.34
N ALA A 287 -23.42 14.03 11.90
CA ALA A 287 -24.09 14.41 13.14
C ALA A 287 -23.17 14.33 14.37
N ASP A 288 -22.23 13.38 14.36
CA ASP A 288 -21.26 13.19 15.44
C ASP A 288 -19.84 12.99 14.87
N PRO A 289 -19.11 14.09 14.58
CA PRO A 289 -17.73 14.02 14.09
C PRO A 289 -16.73 13.39 15.08
N THR A 290 -17.09 13.18 16.35
CA THR A 290 -16.22 12.50 17.33
C THR A 290 -16.00 11.02 16.98
N LEU A 291 -16.86 10.45 16.12
CA LEU A 291 -16.71 9.11 15.56
C LEU A 291 -15.64 9.01 14.46
N LEU A 292 -15.10 10.14 13.97
CA LEU A 292 -14.16 10.11 12.84
C LEU A 292 -12.94 9.21 13.09
N PRO A 293 -12.30 9.17 14.28
CA PRO A 293 -11.20 8.24 14.52
C PRO A 293 -11.60 6.76 14.35
N SER A 294 -12.73 6.32 14.90
CA SER A 294 -13.22 4.94 14.72
C SER A 294 -13.67 4.66 13.30
N ALA A 295 -14.29 5.64 12.64
CA ALA A 295 -14.69 5.53 11.24
C ALA A 295 -13.48 5.34 10.30
N ILE A 296 -12.35 5.97 10.57
CA ILE A 296 -11.11 5.77 9.80
C ILE A 296 -10.59 4.33 9.94
N GLU A 297 -10.56 3.78 11.18
CA GLU A 297 -10.16 2.38 11.37
C GLU A 297 -11.14 1.45 10.64
N GLU A 298 -12.45 1.76 10.66
CA GLU A 298 -13.45 0.97 9.97
C GLU A 298 -13.33 1.08 8.43
N MET A 299 -13.03 2.26 7.89
CA MET A 299 -12.71 2.43 6.47
C MET A 299 -11.53 1.54 6.07
N LEU A 300 -10.47 1.55 6.87
CA LEU A 300 -9.27 0.73 6.64
C LEU A 300 -9.57 -0.77 6.76
N ARG A 301 -10.40 -1.19 7.71
CA ARG A 301 -10.85 -2.58 7.83
C ARG A 301 -11.67 -3.00 6.61
N PHE A 302 -12.64 -2.18 6.24
CA PHE A 302 -13.62 -2.47 5.19
C PHE A 302 -13.03 -2.40 3.79
N TRP A 303 -12.08 -1.47 3.59
CA TRP A 303 -11.31 -1.24 2.36
C TRP A 303 -9.81 -1.25 2.65
N PRO A 304 -9.19 -2.42 2.91
CA PRO A 304 -7.75 -2.49 3.10
C PRO A 304 -7.02 -2.18 1.81
N PRO A 305 -6.18 -1.13 1.74
CA PRO A 305 -5.49 -0.76 0.49
C PRO A 305 -4.55 -1.82 -0.03
N VAL A 306 -3.90 -2.57 0.87
CA VAL A 306 -3.06 -3.73 0.55
C VAL A 306 -3.80 -4.99 0.97
N MET A 307 -4.09 -5.87 0.01
CA MET A 307 -4.93 -7.04 0.25
C MET A 307 -4.19 -8.24 0.79
N ASN A 308 -2.91 -8.38 0.50
CA ASN A 308 -2.12 -9.53 0.91
C ASN A 308 -0.62 -9.24 0.99
N PHE A 309 0.11 -10.10 1.69
CA PHE A 309 1.56 -10.22 1.65
C PHE A 309 1.99 -11.67 1.72
N ARG A 310 3.11 -11.99 1.06
CA ARG A 310 3.76 -13.29 1.10
C ARG A 310 4.75 -13.37 2.26
N ARG A 311 4.90 -14.59 2.75
CA ARG A 311 6.03 -15.11 3.53
C ARG A 311 6.54 -16.39 2.87
N THR A 312 7.68 -16.89 3.33
CA THR A 312 8.22 -18.17 2.90
C THR A 312 8.54 -18.99 4.13
N ALA A 313 8.06 -20.24 4.19
CA ALA A 313 8.32 -21.14 5.30
C ALA A 313 9.84 -21.39 5.46
N THR A 314 10.35 -21.32 6.68
CA THR A 314 11.77 -21.50 6.98
C THR A 314 12.13 -22.93 7.30
N ARG A 315 11.15 -23.77 7.61
CA ARG A 315 11.24 -25.19 7.96
C ARG A 315 9.92 -25.91 7.65
N ASP A 316 9.93 -27.23 7.71
CA ASP A 316 8.69 -28.01 7.70
C ASP A 316 7.88 -27.70 8.96
N LEU A 317 6.60 -27.43 8.78
CA LEU A 317 5.67 -27.11 9.88
C LEU A 317 4.23 -27.48 9.52
N THR A 318 3.38 -27.48 10.53
CA THR A 318 1.93 -27.65 10.36
C THR A 318 1.21 -26.37 10.79
N LEU A 319 0.37 -25.82 9.93
CA LEU A 319 -0.48 -24.67 10.24
C LEU A 319 -1.96 -25.07 10.10
N SER A 320 -2.68 -25.06 11.20
CA SER A 320 -4.11 -25.41 11.26
C SER A 320 -4.44 -26.75 10.56
N GLY A 321 -3.57 -27.75 10.75
CA GLY A 321 -3.72 -29.08 10.18
C GLY A 321 -3.17 -29.26 8.75
N GLN A 322 -2.75 -28.18 8.08
CA GLN A 322 -2.11 -28.25 6.77
C GLN A 322 -0.59 -28.35 6.92
N GLU A 323 0.01 -29.35 6.31
CA GLU A 323 1.48 -29.47 6.20
C GLU A 323 2.01 -28.44 5.20
N ILE A 324 3.02 -27.68 5.62
CA ILE A 324 3.75 -26.68 4.84
C ILE A 324 5.23 -27.07 4.90
N LYS A 325 5.87 -27.18 3.75
CA LYS A 325 7.27 -27.56 3.65
C LYS A 325 8.19 -26.32 3.66
N GLU A 326 9.44 -26.54 4.05
CA GLU A 326 10.47 -25.52 3.92
C GLU A 326 10.54 -24.99 2.48
N GLY A 327 10.53 -23.68 2.32
CA GLY A 327 10.54 -23.00 1.02
C GLY A 327 9.15 -22.71 0.42
N ASP A 328 8.08 -23.28 0.96
CA ASP A 328 6.73 -23.02 0.49
C ASP A 328 6.35 -21.54 0.66
N LYS A 329 5.62 -21.01 -0.32
CA LYS A 329 5.00 -19.70 -0.25
C LYS A 329 3.77 -19.74 0.65
N VAL A 330 3.69 -18.79 1.58
CA VAL A 330 2.54 -18.58 2.48
C VAL A 330 2.05 -17.14 2.32
N VAL A 331 0.84 -16.97 1.81
CA VAL A 331 0.27 -15.66 1.51
C VAL A 331 -0.87 -15.35 2.48
N VAL A 332 -0.70 -14.32 3.28
CA VAL A 332 -1.73 -13.82 4.19
C VAL A 332 -2.65 -12.85 3.48
N TYR A 333 -3.98 -13.04 3.60
CA TYR A 333 -4.99 -12.19 2.98
C TYR A 333 -5.61 -11.24 4.01
N HIS A 334 -5.10 -10.00 4.09
CA HIS A 334 -5.63 -8.95 4.97
C HIS A 334 -7.10 -8.68 4.70
N ALA A 335 -7.49 -8.63 3.41
CA ALA A 335 -8.87 -8.39 3.01
C ALA A 335 -9.84 -9.46 3.53
N ALA A 336 -9.41 -10.73 3.52
CA ALA A 336 -10.18 -11.84 4.07
C ALA A 336 -10.21 -11.83 5.61
N ALA A 337 -9.07 -11.61 6.25
CA ALA A 337 -8.94 -11.56 7.70
C ALA A 337 -9.79 -10.43 8.32
N ASN A 338 -9.86 -9.27 7.66
CA ASN A 338 -10.66 -8.13 8.09
C ASN A 338 -12.19 -8.38 7.98
N ARG A 339 -12.61 -9.47 7.35
CA ARG A 339 -14.01 -9.92 7.24
C ARG A 339 -14.25 -11.25 7.95
N ASP A 340 -13.36 -11.63 8.86
CA ASP A 340 -13.50 -12.86 9.65
C ASP A 340 -14.55 -12.68 10.75
N PRO A 341 -15.68 -13.45 10.76
CA PRO A 341 -16.69 -13.36 11.80
C PRO A 341 -16.20 -13.81 13.18
N ALA A 342 -15.09 -14.57 13.25
CA ALA A 342 -14.46 -14.92 14.52
C ALA A 342 -13.75 -13.72 15.18
N ALA A 343 -13.39 -12.70 14.40
CA ALA A 343 -12.72 -11.49 14.89
C ALA A 343 -13.64 -10.25 14.93
N PHE A 344 -14.64 -10.21 14.05
CA PHE A 344 -15.54 -9.05 13.89
C PHE A 344 -17.00 -9.46 13.86
N ALA A 345 -17.78 -8.98 14.79
CA ALA A 345 -19.24 -9.15 14.74
C ALA A 345 -19.78 -8.42 13.49
N ASP A 346 -20.70 -9.07 12.76
CA ASP A 346 -21.25 -8.56 11.50
C ASP A 346 -20.15 -7.98 10.58
N PRO A 347 -19.17 -8.81 10.12
CA PRO A 347 -17.97 -8.33 9.46
C PRO A 347 -18.24 -7.61 8.13
N ASP A 348 -19.37 -7.90 7.48
CA ASP A 348 -19.79 -7.31 6.22
C ASP A 348 -20.59 -6.03 6.39
N ARG A 349 -20.94 -5.66 7.63
CA ARG A 349 -21.55 -4.37 7.96
C ARG A 349 -20.46 -3.34 8.21
N PHE A 350 -20.56 -2.20 7.51
CA PHE A 350 -19.79 -1.01 7.83
C PHE A 350 -20.41 -0.29 9.04
N ASP A 351 -19.63 -0.03 10.08
CA ASP A 351 -20.05 0.67 11.29
C ASP A 351 -18.99 1.70 11.69
N ALA A 352 -19.28 2.98 11.48
CA ALA A 352 -18.38 4.10 11.78
C ALA A 352 -17.95 4.17 13.27
N GLY A 353 -18.73 3.55 14.16
CA GLY A 353 -18.42 3.49 15.59
C GLY A 353 -17.82 2.16 16.06
N ARG A 354 -17.43 1.26 15.16
CA ARG A 354 -16.92 -0.07 15.53
C ARG A 354 -15.77 0.00 16.54
N THR A 355 -15.97 -0.66 17.68
CA THR A 355 -14.95 -0.83 18.73
C THR A 355 -15.22 -2.12 19.51
N PRO A 356 -14.22 -2.99 19.76
CA PRO A 356 -12.85 -2.90 19.22
C PRO A 356 -12.79 -3.11 17.71
N ASN A 357 -11.71 -2.63 17.06
CA ASN A 357 -11.47 -2.80 15.63
C ASN A 357 -10.02 -3.28 15.39
N ASP A 358 -9.78 -4.56 15.62
CA ASP A 358 -8.45 -5.19 15.54
C ASP A 358 -8.11 -5.62 14.10
N HIS A 359 -8.25 -4.71 13.14
CA HIS A 359 -7.98 -5.01 11.74
C HIS A 359 -6.48 -5.15 11.44
N VAL A 360 -6.14 -5.90 10.39
CA VAL A 360 -4.77 -6.17 9.97
C VAL A 360 -4.34 -5.39 8.72
N SER A 361 -5.02 -4.29 8.36
CA SER A 361 -4.70 -3.48 7.18
C SER A 361 -3.33 -2.82 7.23
N PHE A 362 -2.78 -2.62 8.44
CA PHE A 362 -1.42 -2.17 8.66
C PHE A 362 -0.42 -3.32 8.89
N GLY A 363 -0.82 -4.57 8.63
CA GLY A 363 -0.05 -5.74 9.01
C GLY A 363 -0.08 -6.00 10.51
N PHE A 364 0.81 -6.89 10.97
CA PHE A 364 0.97 -7.26 12.37
C PHE A 364 2.41 -7.67 12.66
N GLY A 365 2.85 -7.65 13.94
CA GLY A 365 4.19 -8.09 14.35
C GLY A 365 5.32 -7.14 13.92
N PRO A 366 6.54 -7.67 13.65
CA PRO A 366 7.71 -6.85 13.35
C PRO A 366 7.52 -5.89 12.17
N HIS A 367 6.78 -6.31 11.16
CA HIS A 367 6.49 -5.54 9.95
C HIS A 367 5.24 -4.66 10.03
N PHE A 368 4.67 -4.44 11.23
CA PHE A 368 3.58 -3.47 11.38
C PHE A 368 3.93 -2.14 10.72
N CYS A 369 3.01 -1.56 9.96
CA CYS A 369 3.25 -0.40 9.10
C CYS A 369 3.94 0.75 9.87
N LEU A 370 5.09 1.17 9.36
CA LEU A 370 5.86 2.27 9.94
C LEU A 370 5.11 3.61 9.84
N GLY A 371 4.40 3.82 8.71
CA GLY A 371 3.61 5.02 8.42
C GLY A 371 2.20 5.04 8.98
N ALA A 372 1.78 4.05 9.79
CA ALA A 372 0.38 3.91 10.22
C ALA A 372 -0.18 5.16 10.92
N HIS A 373 0.63 5.84 11.71
CA HIS A 373 0.23 7.09 12.38
C HIS A 373 0.07 8.23 11.38
N LEU A 374 1.00 8.39 10.46
CA LEU A 374 0.95 9.41 9.41
C LEU A 374 -0.24 9.19 8.46
N ALA A 375 -0.56 7.93 8.15
CA ALA A 375 -1.73 7.58 7.32
C ALA A 375 -3.03 8.02 8.00
N ARG A 376 -3.19 7.74 9.30
CA ARG A 376 -4.36 8.16 10.07
C ARG A 376 -4.52 9.68 10.14
N VAL A 377 -3.41 10.40 10.28
CA VAL A 377 -3.42 11.87 10.29
C VAL A 377 -3.89 12.41 8.94
N GLN A 378 -3.41 11.87 7.84
CA GLN A 378 -3.83 12.28 6.49
C GLN A 378 -5.31 11.95 6.24
N MET A 379 -5.75 10.74 6.56
CA MET A 379 -7.16 10.37 6.43
C MET A 379 -8.05 11.28 7.29
N ARG A 380 -7.66 11.53 8.54
CA ARG A 380 -8.40 12.44 9.43
C ARG A 380 -8.52 13.83 8.82
N ALA A 381 -7.44 14.40 8.29
CA ALA A 381 -7.45 15.71 7.66
C ALA A 381 -8.41 15.77 6.46
N VAL A 382 -8.31 14.79 5.54
CA VAL A 382 -9.17 14.72 4.35
C VAL A 382 -10.63 14.54 4.74
N PHE A 383 -10.96 13.57 5.61
CA PHE A 383 -12.35 13.30 5.97
C PHE A 383 -12.96 14.37 6.85
N THR A 384 -12.19 15.09 7.69
CA THR A 384 -12.68 16.28 8.41
C THR A 384 -13.18 17.34 7.45
N GLU A 385 -12.43 17.62 6.38
CA GLU A 385 -12.87 18.58 5.36
C GLU A 385 -14.02 18.03 4.52
N LEU A 386 -13.94 16.77 4.11
CA LEU A 386 -14.93 16.12 3.24
C LEU A 386 -16.34 16.08 3.87
N LEU A 387 -16.43 15.97 5.21
CA LEU A 387 -17.73 16.03 5.91
C LEU A 387 -18.45 17.38 5.74
N ARG A 388 -17.75 18.46 5.33
CA ARG A 388 -18.31 19.79 5.03
C ARG A 388 -18.86 19.90 3.61
N TRP A 389 -18.79 18.80 2.84
CA TRP A 389 -19.21 18.77 1.45
C TRP A 389 -20.32 17.74 1.23
N GLU A 390 -21.32 18.11 0.43
CA GLU A 390 -22.21 17.13 -0.17
C GLU A 390 -21.48 16.47 -1.33
N VAL A 391 -21.36 15.14 -1.29
CA VAL A 391 -20.67 14.34 -2.30
C VAL A 391 -21.66 13.38 -2.93
N THR A 392 -21.77 13.41 -4.26
CA THR A 392 -22.62 12.48 -5.01
C THR A 392 -21.83 11.85 -6.15
N LEU A 393 -22.02 10.56 -6.39
CA LEU A 393 -21.45 9.88 -7.56
C LEU A 393 -22.12 10.45 -8.83
N THR A 394 -21.28 10.76 -9.84
CA THR A 394 -21.74 11.20 -11.18
C THR A 394 -21.52 10.15 -12.26
N GLY A 395 -20.87 9.05 -11.91
CA GLY A 395 -20.63 7.91 -12.77
C GLY A 395 -20.23 6.67 -11.99
N ALA A 396 -20.07 5.56 -12.66
CA ALA A 396 -19.63 4.32 -12.06
C ALA A 396 -18.14 4.41 -11.65
N PRO A 397 -17.76 3.97 -10.42
CA PRO A 397 -16.38 3.83 -10.05
C PRO A 397 -15.66 2.80 -10.93
N VAL A 398 -14.42 3.07 -11.34
CA VAL A 398 -13.59 2.15 -12.10
C VAL A 398 -12.49 1.60 -11.20
N ARG A 399 -12.44 0.27 -11.06
CA ARG A 399 -11.49 -0.39 -10.17
C ARG A 399 -10.14 -0.62 -10.86
N LEU A 400 -9.10 -0.69 -10.04
CA LEU A 400 -7.77 -1.13 -10.45
C LEU A 400 -7.78 -2.66 -10.67
N THR A 401 -7.20 -3.12 -11.78
CA THR A 401 -6.95 -4.55 -12.04
C THR A 401 -5.73 -5.00 -11.24
N SER A 402 -5.95 -5.43 -10.00
CA SER A 402 -4.86 -5.86 -9.13
C SER A 402 -5.33 -6.86 -8.08
N ASN A 403 -4.57 -7.95 -7.91
CA ASN A 403 -4.75 -8.88 -6.80
C ASN A 403 -3.98 -8.47 -5.53
N PHE A 404 -3.24 -7.35 -5.59
CA PHE A 404 -2.43 -6.84 -4.49
C PHE A 404 -2.98 -5.54 -3.90
N GLN A 405 -3.33 -4.57 -4.77
CA GLN A 405 -3.87 -3.27 -4.36
C GLN A 405 -5.39 -3.24 -4.51
N ASN A 406 -6.09 -2.85 -3.45
CA ASN A 406 -7.51 -2.57 -3.47
C ASN A 406 -7.72 -1.09 -3.80
N GLY A 407 -7.73 -0.77 -5.09
CA GLY A 407 -7.73 0.61 -5.57
C GLY A 407 -8.82 0.93 -6.58
N LEU A 408 -8.95 2.23 -6.85
CA LEU A 408 -9.79 2.80 -7.89
C LEU A 408 -8.90 3.53 -8.90
N LYS A 409 -9.19 3.38 -10.20
CA LYS A 409 -8.65 4.22 -11.28
C LYS A 409 -9.42 5.54 -11.36
N HIS A 410 -10.75 5.46 -11.24
CA HIS A 410 -11.64 6.61 -11.31
C HIS A 410 -12.74 6.53 -10.27
N LEU A 411 -13.06 7.66 -9.66
CA LEU A 411 -14.22 7.86 -8.78
C LEU A 411 -14.87 9.21 -9.13
N PRO A 412 -15.72 9.24 -10.18
CA PRO A 412 -16.35 10.47 -10.62
C PRO A 412 -17.41 10.93 -9.60
N VAL A 413 -17.23 12.15 -9.08
CA VAL A 413 -18.12 12.75 -8.08
C VAL A 413 -18.42 14.20 -8.41
N ARG A 414 -19.52 14.70 -7.82
CA ARG A 414 -19.82 16.12 -7.70
C ARG A 414 -19.74 16.54 -6.25
N LEU A 415 -19.01 17.63 -6.02
CA LEU A 415 -18.83 18.26 -4.72
C LEU A 415 -19.63 19.56 -4.66
N ARG A 416 -20.38 19.76 -3.56
CA ARG A 416 -21.07 21.01 -3.22
C ARG A 416 -20.83 21.34 -1.75
N PRO A 417 -20.66 22.59 -1.35
CA PRO A 417 -20.66 22.96 0.08
C PRO A 417 -21.93 22.45 0.75
N ALA A 418 -21.81 21.79 1.93
CA ALA A 418 -22.90 21.26 2.72
C ALA A 418 -23.64 22.37 3.50
#